data_87028b9e394f97fb972f6d362259689f
#
_entry.id   87028b9e394f97fb972f6d362259689f
#
_cell.length_a   1.000
_cell.length_b   1.000
_cell.length_c   1.000
_cell.angle_alpha   90.00
_cell.angle_beta   90.00
_cell.angle_gamma   90.00
#
_symmetry.space_group_name_H-M   'P 1'
#
loop_
_entity.id
_entity.type
_entity.pdbx_description
1 polymer ?
#
loop_
_entity_poly.entity_id
_entity_poly.type
_entity_poly.pdbx_seq_one_letter_code
_entity_poly.pdbx_strand_id
1 'polypeptide(L)'
;MSDATDAPIFTRERGLAIIRKLRLMDDNFMKVCFENNIPAVSYVLHIILADKALRILSVKTEYVVSSLHGRGVRFDIFATDSEGRLYDIEIQRSDRGADQRRARLNSSLLDANALQKGMSAEQLPETYVIFITEQDVLGSGLPIYHVDRSIAETGQSFGDAAHIIYVNGAYDGDDPLGRLMRDFRASDPAAMADSPLRDTVRHFKETEKGVSSMCKELEKIVEETETKGTEKGMEKGMEKGMATGIEKGMATGRLAQLHDLVKKGLLTLSTAAREAGMTEDAFRKAAML
;
A
#
# COMPACT_ATOMS: atom_id res chain seq x y z
N MET A 1 21.45 -36.44 12.17
CA MET A 1 20.88 -35.09 12.26
C MET A 1 21.53 -34.33 11.13
N SER A 2 20.80 -34.17 10.01
CA SER A 2 21.30 -33.49 8.83
C SER A 2 21.06 -32.00 9.03
N ASP A 3 22.15 -31.21 9.03
CA ASP A 3 22.13 -29.79 8.88
C ASP A 3 21.39 -29.47 7.56
N ALA A 4 20.14 -29.08 7.68
CA ALA A 4 19.49 -28.35 6.63
C ALA A 4 20.14 -26.96 6.62
N THR A 5 21.20 -26.81 5.82
CA THR A 5 21.78 -25.50 5.49
C THR A 5 20.66 -24.61 4.94
N ASP A 6 20.27 -23.65 5.73
CA ASP A 6 19.32 -22.58 5.36
C ASP A 6 19.93 -21.86 4.15
N ALA A 7 19.52 -22.23 2.94
CA ALA A 7 19.94 -21.54 1.73
C ALA A 7 19.38 -20.12 1.79
N PRO A 8 20.17 -19.09 1.47
CA PRO A 8 19.71 -17.70 1.56
C PRO A 8 18.44 -17.54 0.70
N ILE A 9 17.38 -17.03 1.33
CA ILE A 9 16.05 -16.92 0.74
C ILE A 9 16.08 -16.03 -0.49
N PHE A 10 16.98 -15.04 -0.53
CA PHE A 10 17.25 -14.16 -1.66
C PHE A 10 18.63 -14.48 -2.27
N THR A 11 18.63 -14.74 -3.59
CA THR A 11 19.87 -14.90 -4.37
C THR A 11 19.89 -13.84 -5.47
N ARG A 12 21.09 -13.46 -5.93
CA ARG A 12 21.27 -12.51 -7.04
C ARG A 12 20.54 -12.97 -8.30
N GLU A 13 20.53 -14.26 -8.61
CA GLU A 13 19.82 -14.81 -9.77
C GLU A 13 18.30 -14.64 -9.66
N ARG A 14 17.74 -14.89 -8.48
CA ARG A 14 16.32 -14.62 -8.18
C ARG A 14 16.02 -13.14 -8.32
N GLY A 15 16.87 -12.28 -7.77
CA GLY A 15 16.75 -10.82 -7.91
C GLY A 15 16.71 -10.38 -9.37
N LEU A 16 17.64 -10.86 -10.19
CA LEU A 16 17.67 -10.58 -11.64
C LEU A 16 16.41 -11.05 -12.37
N ALA A 17 15.91 -12.23 -12.05
CA ALA A 17 14.67 -12.76 -12.63
C ALA A 17 13.44 -11.90 -12.27
N ILE A 18 13.40 -11.35 -11.06
CA ILE A 18 12.35 -10.44 -10.61
C ILE A 18 12.50 -9.10 -11.33
N ILE A 19 13.69 -8.48 -11.30
CA ILE A 19 13.96 -7.15 -11.88
C ILE A 19 13.56 -7.09 -13.36
N ARG A 20 13.82 -8.14 -14.14
CA ARG A 20 13.42 -8.21 -15.54
C ARG A 20 11.92 -8.05 -15.79
N LYS A 21 11.09 -8.51 -14.83
CA LYS A 21 9.63 -8.48 -14.95
C LYS A 21 8.99 -7.23 -14.38
N LEU A 22 9.73 -6.45 -13.58
CA LEU A 22 9.19 -5.24 -12.95
C LEU A 22 8.82 -4.19 -13.99
N ARG A 23 7.74 -3.46 -13.72
CA ARG A 23 7.19 -2.37 -14.53
C ARG A 23 7.11 -1.10 -13.66
N LEU A 24 7.00 0.06 -14.27
CA LEU A 24 6.79 1.31 -13.52
C LEU A 24 5.47 1.32 -12.72
N MET A 25 4.54 0.42 -13.03
CA MET A 25 3.32 0.18 -12.26
C MET A 25 3.58 -0.60 -10.96
N ASP A 26 4.74 -1.19 -10.76
CA ASP A 26 5.06 -1.99 -9.56
C ASP A 26 5.67 -1.09 -8.47
N ASP A 27 5.02 -1.01 -7.30
CA ASP A 27 5.32 -0.06 -6.21
C ASP A 27 6.81 0.05 -5.89
N ASN A 28 7.49 -1.08 -5.67
CA ASN A 28 8.90 -1.10 -5.29
C ASN A 28 9.83 -0.62 -6.43
N PHE A 29 9.47 -0.88 -7.67
CA PHE A 29 10.26 -0.45 -8.83
C PHE A 29 10.00 1.03 -9.13
N MET A 30 8.75 1.45 -9.08
CA MET A 30 8.33 2.84 -9.20
C MET A 30 9.09 3.73 -8.21
N LYS A 31 9.07 3.37 -6.93
CA LYS A 31 9.77 4.08 -5.87
C LYS A 31 11.24 4.35 -6.22
N VAL A 32 11.97 3.30 -6.61
CA VAL A 32 13.39 3.41 -6.96
C VAL A 32 13.61 4.24 -8.23
N CYS A 33 12.73 4.10 -9.23
CA CYS A 33 12.84 4.83 -10.49
C CYS A 33 12.56 6.33 -10.35
N PHE A 34 11.66 6.73 -9.45
CA PHE A 34 11.25 8.12 -9.30
C PHE A 34 11.94 8.86 -8.13
N GLU A 35 12.60 8.15 -7.22
CA GLU A 35 13.27 8.79 -6.08
C GLU A 35 14.31 9.81 -6.53
N ASN A 36 14.12 11.09 -6.16
CA ASN A 36 14.95 12.23 -6.55
C ASN A 36 15.16 12.38 -8.07
N ASN A 37 14.27 11.79 -8.90
CA ASN A 37 14.38 11.76 -10.35
C ASN A 37 13.53 12.87 -11.00
N ILE A 38 14.02 14.11 -10.91
CA ILE A 38 13.35 15.27 -11.51
C ILE A 38 13.06 15.10 -13.01
N PRO A 39 14.01 14.60 -13.87
CA PRO A 39 13.74 14.43 -15.29
C PRO A 39 12.59 13.48 -15.60
N ALA A 40 12.49 12.35 -14.88
CA ALA A 40 11.44 11.36 -15.09
C ALA A 40 10.06 11.93 -14.68
N VAL A 41 9.97 12.57 -13.49
CA VAL A 41 8.72 13.18 -13.01
C VAL A 41 8.29 14.35 -13.89
N SER A 42 9.24 15.22 -14.31
CA SER A 42 8.94 16.31 -15.24
C SER A 42 8.35 15.77 -16.56
N TYR A 43 8.94 14.71 -17.12
CA TYR A 43 8.44 14.10 -18.36
C TYR A 43 6.98 13.59 -18.19
N VAL A 44 6.70 12.90 -17.08
CA VAL A 44 5.34 12.41 -16.78
C VAL A 44 4.35 13.58 -16.65
N LEU A 45 4.69 14.58 -15.86
CA LEU A 45 3.80 15.73 -15.61
C LEU A 45 3.61 16.61 -16.85
N HIS A 46 4.64 16.81 -17.69
CA HIS A 46 4.51 17.53 -18.97
C HIS A 46 3.48 16.88 -19.89
N ILE A 47 3.36 15.55 -19.85
CA ILE A 47 2.40 14.83 -20.70
C ILE A 47 1.00 14.89 -20.07
N ILE A 48 0.88 14.61 -18.78
CA ILE A 48 -0.42 14.53 -18.08
C ILE A 48 -1.10 15.90 -18.05
N LEU A 49 -0.34 16.96 -17.73
CA LEU A 49 -0.86 18.32 -17.62
C LEU A 49 -0.83 19.10 -18.93
N ALA A 50 -0.26 18.53 -20.00
CA ALA A 50 -0.01 19.19 -21.28
C ALA A 50 0.75 20.53 -21.15
N ASP A 51 1.55 20.68 -20.07
CA ASP A 51 2.32 21.88 -19.73
C ASP A 51 3.83 21.63 -19.85
N LYS A 52 4.42 22.05 -20.97
CA LYS A 52 5.86 21.95 -21.21
C LYS A 52 6.69 23.01 -20.49
N ALA A 53 6.06 24.04 -19.95
CA ALA A 53 6.75 25.12 -19.23
C ALA A 53 6.97 24.76 -17.74
N LEU A 54 6.26 23.75 -17.23
CA LEU A 54 6.37 23.23 -15.88
C LEU A 54 7.83 22.87 -15.54
N ARG A 55 8.32 23.36 -14.40
CA ARG A 55 9.70 23.11 -13.92
C ARG A 55 9.67 22.52 -12.54
N ILE A 56 9.87 21.21 -12.44
CA ILE A 56 9.96 20.51 -11.15
C ILE A 56 11.28 20.85 -10.45
N LEU A 57 11.20 21.19 -9.18
CA LEU A 57 12.34 21.53 -8.34
C LEU A 57 12.73 20.40 -7.40
N SER A 58 11.75 19.66 -6.89
CA SER A 58 12.02 18.56 -5.96
C SER A 58 11.05 17.39 -6.20
N VAL A 59 11.56 16.19 -5.92
CA VAL A 59 10.81 14.93 -5.99
C VAL A 59 11.20 14.07 -4.81
N LYS A 60 10.22 13.48 -4.13
CA LYS A 60 10.40 12.50 -3.05
C LYS A 60 9.43 11.35 -3.24
N THR A 61 9.86 10.13 -3.01
CA THR A 61 8.96 8.97 -2.96
C THR A 61 8.61 8.61 -1.51
N GLU A 62 7.48 7.91 -1.32
CA GLU A 62 6.97 7.51 0.01
C GLU A 62 6.89 8.68 1.01
N TYR A 63 6.49 9.84 0.53
CA TYR A 63 6.41 11.04 1.36
C TYR A 63 5.27 10.94 2.38
N VAL A 64 5.64 10.90 3.66
CA VAL A 64 4.66 10.75 4.75
C VAL A 64 4.09 12.09 5.14
N VAL A 65 2.78 12.22 5.03
CA VAL A 65 2.00 13.38 5.44
C VAL A 65 1.25 13.03 6.73
N SER A 66 1.57 13.74 7.80
CA SER A 66 0.97 13.48 9.11
C SER A 66 -0.41 14.13 9.23
N SER A 67 -1.34 13.46 9.89
CA SER A 67 -2.61 14.03 10.33
C SER A 67 -2.52 14.37 11.82
N LEU A 68 -3.05 15.52 12.22
CA LEU A 68 -3.07 15.97 13.62
C LEU A 68 -3.89 15.07 14.55
N HIS A 69 -4.92 14.41 14.01
CA HIS A 69 -5.90 13.66 14.82
C HIS A 69 -6.26 12.29 14.25
N GLY A 70 -5.47 11.76 13.32
CA GLY A 70 -5.83 10.51 12.67
C GLY A 70 -4.67 9.84 11.94
N ARG A 71 -5.04 8.93 11.05
CA ARG A 71 -4.10 8.21 10.21
C ARG A 71 -3.54 9.16 9.15
N GLY A 72 -2.22 9.38 9.14
CA GLY A 72 -1.53 10.03 8.04
C GLY A 72 -1.64 9.23 6.74
N VAL A 73 -1.31 9.87 5.62
CA VAL A 73 -1.16 9.21 4.32
C VAL A 73 0.31 9.22 3.91
N ARG A 74 0.65 8.30 3.03
CA ARG A 74 1.95 8.24 2.38
C ARG A 74 1.70 8.39 0.89
N PHE A 75 2.22 9.46 0.31
CA PHE A 75 2.18 9.71 -1.12
C PHE A 75 3.24 8.86 -1.81
N ASP A 76 2.88 8.25 -2.95
CA ASP A 76 3.82 7.45 -3.71
C ASP A 76 4.95 8.31 -4.28
N ILE A 77 4.59 9.44 -4.93
CA ILE A 77 5.54 10.43 -5.43
C ILE A 77 5.02 11.83 -5.08
N PHE A 78 5.79 12.59 -4.31
CA PHE A 78 5.52 13.98 -4.01
C PHE A 78 6.50 14.88 -4.77
N ALA A 79 5.99 15.90 -5.47
CA ALA A 79 6.81 16.84 -6.20
C ALA A 79 6.39 18.29 -5.94
N THR A 80 7.35 19.21 -6.13
CA THR A 80 7.12 20.66 -6.06
C THR A 80 7.76 21.31 -7.27
N ASP A 81 7.09 22.31 -7.87
CA ASP A 81 7.62 23.05 -9.00
C ASP A 81 8.12 24.45 -8.66
N SER A 82 8.56 25.19 -9.69
CA SER A 82 9.10 26.57 -9.56
C SER A 82 8.05 27.62 -9.21
N GLU A 83 6.77 27.33 -9.34
CA GLU A 83 5.67 28.20 -8.97
C GLU A 83 5.09 27.87 -7.59
N GLY A 84 5.68 26.86 -6.91
CA GLY A 84 5.25 26.41 -5.59
C GLY A 84 4.05 25.49 -5.62
N ARG A 85 3.60 25.03 -6.80
CA ARG A 85 2.54 24.03 -6.92
C ARG A 85 2.99 22.69 -6.38
N LEU A 86 2.06 21.93 -5.79
CA LEU A 86 2.32 20.65 -5.15
C LEU A 86 1.64 19.52 -5.90
N TYR A 87 2.36 18.42 -6.05
CA TYR A 87 1.89 17.26 -6.79
C TYR A 87 1.99 16.01 -5.93
N ASP A 88 0.88 15.30 -5.78
CA ASP A 88 0.80 13.94 -5.27
C ASP A 88 0.48 13.01 -6.45
N ILE A 89 1.42 12.16 -6.84
CA ILE A 89 1.24 11.22 -7.95
C ILE A 89 1.19 9.81 -7.36
N GLU A 90 0.03 9.18 -7.47
CA GLU A 90 -0.28 7.85 -6.98
C GLU A 90 -0.32 6.86 -8.14
N ILE A 91 0.43 5.75 -8.04
CA ILE A 91 0.46 4.71 -9.07
C ILE A 91 -0.24 3.47 -8.50
N GLN A 92 -1.40 3.11 -9.07
CA GLN A 92 -2.27 2.11 -8.48
C GLN A 92 -2.59 0.95 -9.44
N ARG A 93 -2.20 -0.27 -9.06
CA ARG A 93 -2.47 -1.50 -9.80
C ARG A 93 -3.87 -2.07 -9.57
N SER A 94 -4.55 -1.64 -8.52
CA SER A 94 -5.89 -2.11 -8.19
C SER A 94 -6.85 -0.96 -8.00
N ASP A 95 -8.11 -1.16 -8.38
CA ASP A 95 -9.18 -0.18 -8.25
C ASP A 95 -9.40 0.26 -6.79
N ARG A 96 -9.14 -0.63 -5.83
CA ARG A 96 -9.25 -0.33 -4.39
C ARG A 96 -8.28 0.75 -3.92
N GLY A 97 -7.14 0.91 -4.61
CA GLY A 97 -6.16 1.94 -4.31
C GLY A 97 -6.54 3.32 -4.83
N ALA A 98 -7.40 3.41 -5.83
CA ALA A 98 -7.79 4.64 -6.52
C ALA A 98 -9.22 5.12 -6.20
N ASP A 99 -9.73 4.80 -4.99
CA ASP A 99 -11.06 5.23 -4.54
C ASP A 99 -11.18 6.77 -4.48
N GLN A 100 -12.30 7.30 -4.93
CA GLN A 100 -12.59 8.73 -4.99
C GLN A 100 -12.51 9.42 -3.60
N ARG A 101 -12.85 8.70 -2.53
CA ARG A 101 -12.72 9.23 -1.15
C ARG A 101 -11.26 9.29 -0.73
N ARG A 102 -10.41 8.36 -1.22
CA ARG A 102 -8.97 8.42 -1.00
C ARG A 102 -8.37 9.63 -1.73
N ALA A 103 -8.76 9.89 -2.98
CA ALA A 103 -8.31 11.06 -3.71
C ALA A 103 -8.67 12.36 -2.98
N ARG A 104 -9.90 12.46 -2.48
CA ARG A 104 -10.32 13.59 -1.64
C ARG A 104 -9.52 13.70 -0.34
N LEU A 105 -9.22 12.57 0.32
CA LEU A 105 -8.41 12.57 1.54
C LEU A 105 -6.98 13.04 1.28
N ASN A 106 -6.36 12.53 0.21
CA ASN A 106 -5.02 12.95 -0.21
C ASN A 106 -4.99 14.46 -0.48
N SER A 107 -5.94 14.99 -1.26
CA SER A 107 -6.07 16.43 -1.54
C SER A 107 -6.20 17.24 -0.24
N SER A 108 -7.06 16.83 0.68
CA SER A 108 -7.26 17.54 1.94
C SER A 108 -6.01 17.54 2.83
N LEU A 109 -5.26 16.44 2.84
CA LEU A 109 -4.03 16.34 3.63
C LEU A 109 -2.86 17.06 2.96
N LEU A 110 -2.83 17.11 1.63
CA LEU A 110 -1.86 17.91 0.87
C LEU A 110 -2.02 19.39 1.23
N ASP A 111 -3.24 19.92 1.18
CA ASP A 111 -3.57 21.30 1.55
C ASP A 111 -3.26 21.60 3.03
N ALA A 112 -3.70 20.70 3.93
CA ALA A 112 -3.47 20.87 5.37
C ALA A 112 -1.98 20.91 5.75
N ASN A 113 -1.12 20.21 5.02
CA ASN A 113 0.32 20.21 5.25
C ASN A 113 1.07 21.33 4.49
N ALA A 114 0.46 21.88 3.44
CA ALA A 114 0.97 23.04 2.74
C ALA A 114 0.80 24.32 3.57
N LEU A 115 -0.29 24.41 4.34
CA LEU A 115 -0.59 25.59 5.15
C LEU A 115 0.24 25.63 6.42
N GLN A 116 1.25 26.49 6.45
CA GLN A 116 2.12 26.66 7.62
C GLN A 116 1.49 27.59 8.67
N LYS A 117 1.95 27.48 9.90
CA LYS A 117 1.48 28.35 10.98
C LYS A 117 1.70 29.82 10.65
N GLY A 118 0.61 30.60 10.65
CA GLY A 118 0.64 32.04 10.35
C GLY A 118 0.32 32.38 8.90
N MET A 119 0.17 31.40 8.01
CA MET A 119 -0.33 31.62 6.66
C MET A 119 -1.86 31.76 6.64
N SER A 120 -2.39 32.61 5.75
CA SER A 120 -3.82 32.65 5.46
C SER A 120 -4.21 31.59 4.43
N ALA A 121 -5.49 31.21 4.37
CA ALA A 121 -5.98 30.23 3.39
C ALA A 121 -5.76 30.69 1.92
N GLU A 122 -5.71 31.98 1.67
CA GLU A 122 -5.44 32.58 0.34
C GLU A 122 -4.01 32.28 -0.16
N GLN A 123 -3.12 31.87 0.74
CA GLN A 123 -1.73 31.49 0.42
C GLN A 123 -1.55 30.00 0.17
N LEU A 124 -2.64 29.23 0.17
CA LEU A 124 -2.57 27.82 -0.24
C LEU A 124 -2.06 27.74 -1.69
N PRO A 125 -1.08 26.88 -1.95
CA PRO A 125 -0.62 26.66 -3.33
C PRO A 125 -1.67 25.92 -4.14
N GLU A 126 -1.56 26.00 -5.45
CA GLU A 126 -2.28 25.12 -6.35
C GLU A 126 -1.81 23.68 -6.15
N THR A 127 -2.74 22.73 -6.04
CA THR A 127 -2.45 21.33 -5.68
C THR A 127 -3.06 20.36 -6.68
N TYR A 128 -2.29 19.30 -6.96
CA TYR A 128 -2.67 18.23 -7.89
C TYR A 128 -2.53 16.88 -7.23
N VAL A 129 -3.63 16.11 -7.19
CA VAL A 129 -3.61 14.70 -6.82
C VAL A 129 -3.88 13.88 -8.08
N ILE A 130 -2.87 13.13 -8.53
CA ILE A 130 -2.88 12.44 -9.82
C ILE A 130 -2.83 10.94 -9.58
N PHE A 131 -3.88 10.23 -9.95
CA PHE A 131 -3.91 8.77 -9.93
C PHE A 131 -3.61 8.22 -11.32
N ILE A 132 -2.52 7.48 -11.46
CA ILE A 132 -2.22 6.66 -12.63
C ILE A 132 -2.64 5.23 -12.31
N THR A 133 -3.72 4.76 -12.91
CA THR A 133 -4.33 3.46 -12.59
C THR A 133 -4.07 2.43 -13.69
N GLU A 134 -3.91 1.14 -13.35
CA GLU A 134 -3.66 0.10 -14.36
C GLU A 134 -4.87 -0.11 -15.29
N GLN A 135 -6.09 0.15 -14.79
CA GLN A 135 -7.35 0.06 -15.53
C GLN A 135 -8.14 1.37 -15.45
N ASP A 136 -9.15 1.53 -16.30
CA ASP A 136 -10.08 2.66 -16.23
C ASP A 136 -11.02 2.53 -15.03
N VAL A 137 -10.68 3.14 -13.90
CA VAL A 137 -11.45 3.06 -12.65
C VAL A 137 -12.75 3.89 -12.67
N LEU A 138 -12.86 4.88 -13.56
CA LEU A 138 -14.10 5.67 -13.72
C LEU A 138 -15.02 5.12 -14.81
N GLY A 139 -14.54 4.22 -15.67
CA GLY A 139 -15.34 3.36 -16.53
C GLY A 139 -15.96 4.05 -17.76
N SER A 140 -15.55 5.27 -18.12
CA SER A 140 -16.09 5.97 -19.29
C SER A 140 -15.22 5.82 -20.54
N GLY A 141 -14.13 5.06 -20.48
CA GLY A 141 -13.23 4.80 -21.60
C GLY A 141 -12.36 5.98 -21.99
N LEU A 142 -12.32 7.06 -21.18
CA LEU A 142 -11.49 8.23 -21.50
C LEU A 142 -10.03 7.99 -21.11
N PRO A 143 -9.07 8.62 -21.80
CA PRO A 143 -7.65 8.53 -21.47
C PRO A 143 -7.28 9.20 -20.14
N ILE A 144 -7.99 10.29 -19.83
CA ILE A 144 -7.75 11.11 -18.63
C ILE A 144 -9.07 11.75 -18.17
N TYR A 145 -9.21 11.91 -16.87
CA TYR A 145 -10.37 12.54 -16.24
C TYR A 145 -9.88 13.65 -15.30
N HIS A 146 -10.40 14.86 -15.50
CA HIS A 146 -10.18 15.99 -14.61
C HIS A 146 -11.39 16.12 -13.69
N VAL A 147 -11.14 16.18 -12.39
CA VAL A 147 -12.17 16.28 -11.36
C VAL A 147 -11.95 17.57 -10.59
N ASP A 148 -12.73 18.58 -10.96
CA ASP A 148 -12.72 19.90 -10.35
C ASP A 148 -14.06 20.21 -9.69
N ARG A 149 -14.09 21.17 -8.77
CA ARG A 149 -15.32 21.62 -8.12
C ARG A 149 -16.04 22.66 -8.98
N SER A 150 -17.36 22.56 -9.02
CA SER A 150 -18.22 23.52 -9.72
C SER A 150 -19.34 24.03 -8.80
N ILE A 151 -19.81 25.24 -9.07
CA ILE A 151 -20.97 25.84 -8.40
C ILE A 151 -22.21 25.21 -9.05
N ALA A 152 -23.00 24.47 -8.28
CA ALA A 152 -24.13 23.67 -8.79
C ALA A 152 -25.19 24.54 -9.51
N GLU A 153 -25.44 25.78 -9.03
CA GLU A 153 -26.47 26.67 -9.53
C GLU A 153 -26.08 27.34 -10.86
N THR A 154 -24.77 27.50 -11.12
CA THR A 154 -24.31 28.24 -12.31
C THR A 154 -23.54 27.38 -13.29
N GLY A 155 -23.04 26.20 -12.86
CA GLY A 155 -22.15 25.33 -13.62
C GLY A 155 -20.74 25.90 -13.79
N GLN A 156 -20.43 27.04 -13.18
CA GLN A 156 -19.11 27.65 -13.25
C GLN A 156 -18.09 26.90 -12.36
N SER A 157 -16.81 26.97 -12.74
CA SER A 157 -15.72 26.47 -11.88
C SER A 157 -15.75 27.20 -10.53
N PHE A 158 -15.53 26.45 -9.44
CA PHE A 158 -15.38 27.03 -8.12
C PHE A 158 -14.03 27.76 -7.97
N GLY A 159 -12.99 27.32 -8.71
CA GLY A 159 -11.72 28.04 -8.82
C GLY A 159 -10.88 28.00 -7.54
N ASP A 160 -10.90 26.89 -6.80
CA ASP A 160 -10.20 26.74 -5.52
C ASP A 160 -8.76 26.21 -5.67
N ALA A 161 -8.28 26.08 -6.90
CA ALA A 161 -6.91 25.64 -7.22
C ALA A 161 -6.51 24.24 -6.66
N ALA A 162 -7.49 23.38 -6.40
CA ALA A 162 -7.28 22.00 -5.97
C ALA A 162 -7.84 21.03 -7.01
N HIS A 163 -6.97 20.23 -7.62
CA HIS A 163 -7.27 19.40 -8.77
C HIS A 163 -7.05 17.91 -8.45
N ILE A 164 -7.97 17.07 -8.94
CA ILE A 164 -7.79 15.63 -8.92
C ILE A 164 -7.82 15.12 -10.36
N ILE A 165 -6.83 14.31 -10.74
CA ILE A 165 -6.71 13.78 -12.10
C ILE A 165 -6.63 12.26 -12.02
N TYR A 166 -7.44 11.57 -12.85
CA TYR A 166 -7.32 10.14 -13.05
C TYR A 166 -6.80 9.87 -14.46
N VAL A 167 -5.72 9.12 -14.55
CA VAL A 167 -5.10 8.69 -15.82
C VAL A 167 -5.37 7.20 -16.00
N ASN A 168 -6.05 6.88 -17.10
CA ASN A 168 -6.35 5.50 -17.48
C ASN A 168 -5.10 4.81 -18.02
N GLY A 169 -4.45 3.98 -17.21
CA GLY A 169 -3.25 3.26 -17.60
C GLY A 169 -3.47 2.16 -18.64
N ALA A 170 -4.72 1.76 -18.91
CA ALA A 170 -5.06 0.85 -20.01
C ALA A 170 -5.15 1.56 -21.37
N TYR A 171 -5.15 2.90 -21.38
CA TYR A 171 -5.21 3.68 -22.64
C TYR A 171 -4.02 3.39 -23.53
N ASP A 172 -4.30 3.17 -24.84
CA ASP A 172 -3.31 2.75 -25.84
C ASP A 172 -3.38 3.58 -27.14
N GLY A 173 -3.70 4.88 -27.02
CA GLY A 173 -3.72 5.80 -28.16
C GLY A 173 -2.34 6.11 -28.73
N ASP A 174 -2.30 6.63 -29.96
CA ASP A 174 -1.03 7.01 -30.63
C ASP A 174 -0.51 8.40 -30.24
N ASP A 175 -1.13 9.01 -29.23
CA ASP A 175 -0.73 10.29 -28.67
C ASP A 175 0.37 10.15 -27.58
N PRO A 176 0.90 11.26 -27.05
CA PRO A 176 1.92 11.21 -26.00
C PRO A 176 1.46 10.46 -24.74
N LEU A 177 0.18 10.57 -24.36
CA LEU A 177 -0.35 9.90 -23.16
C LEU A 177 -0.44 8.39 -23.37
N GLY A 178 -0.91 7.91 -24.54
CA GLY A 178 -0.94 6.48 -24.83
C GLY A 178 0.46 5.87 -24.87
N ARG A 179 1.45 6.60 -25.41
CA ARG A 179 2.87 6.17 -25.35
C ARG A 179 3.37 6.09 -23.92
N LEU A 180 3.09 7.09 -23.09
CA LEU A 180 3.44 7.11 -21.69
C LEU A 180 2.83 5.91 -20.93
N MET A 181 1.55 5.61 -21.17
CA MET A 181 0.89 4.46 -20.53
C MET A 181 1.46 3.12 -20.99
N ARG A 182 1.86 2.99 -22.26
CA ARG A 182 2.63 1.81 -22.74
C ARG A 182 3.95 1.67 -21.99
N ASP A 183 4.69 2.76 -21.80
CA ASP A 183 5.95 2.78 -21.04
C ASP A 183 5.75 2.34 -19.59
N PHE A 184 4.68 2.78 -18.93
CA PHE A 184 4.36 2.34 -17.57
C PHE A 184 4.07 0.83 -17.47
N ARG A 185 3.50 0.23 -18.53
CA ARG A 185 3.20 -1.20 -18.59
C ARG A 185 4.37 -2.05 -19.09
N ALA A 186 5.36 -1.43 -19.73
CA ALA A 186 6.50 -2.14 -20.30
C ALA A 186 7.44 -2.69 -19.23
N SER A 187 7.81 -3.96 -19.36
CA SER A 187 8.87 -4.58 -18.55
C SER A 187 10.24 -4.53 -19.22
N ASP A 188 10.29 -4.31 -20.54
CA ASP A 188 11.51 -4.23 -21.33
C ASP A 188 11.78 -2.77 -21.73
N PRO A 189 12.91 -2.16 -21.31
CA PRO A 189 13.26 -0.80 -21.72
C PRO A 189 13.42 -0.63 -23.23
N ALA A 190 13.72 -1.70 -23.99
CA ALA A 190 13.82 -1.63 -25.42
C ALA A 190 12.45 -1.40 -26.13
N ALA A 191 11.34 -1.74 -25.46
CA ALA A 191 9.99 -1.49 -25.94
C ALA A 191 9.46 -0.09 -25.58
N MET A 192 10.18 0.69 -24.77
CA MET A 192 9.77 2.02 -24.32
C MET A 192 10.18 3.12 -25.32
N ALA A 193 9.41 4.20 -25.33
CA ALA A 193 9.75 5.40 -26.09
C ALA A 193 11.06 6.02 -25.61
N ASP A 194 11.77 6.74 -26.49
CA ASP A 194 13.00 7.47 -26.14
C ASP A 194 12.67 8.62 -25.18
N SER A 195 13.01 8.44 -23.91
CA SER A 195 12.58 9.31 -22.84
C SER A 195 13.41 9.14 -21.57
N PRO A 196 13.39 10.11 -20.62
CA PRO A 196 14.00 9.97 -19.30
C PRO A 196 13.49 8.75 -18.52
N LEU A 197 12.25 8.29 -18.77
CA LEU A 197 11.72 7.08 -18.16
C LEU A 197 12.45 5.83 -18.65
N ARG A 198 12.61 5.70 -19.97
CA ARG A 198 13.37 4.58 -20.55
C ARG A 198 14.79 4.53 -20.03
N ASP A 199 15.46 5.68 -19.97
CA ASP A 199 16.84 5.75 -19.48
C ASP A 199 16.94 5.32 -18.02
N THR A 200 15.95 5.72 -17.20
CA THR A 200 15.84 5.30 -15.80
C THR A 200 15.61 3.79 -15.69
N VAL A 201 14.64 3.23 -16.42
CA VAL A 201 14.34 1.80 -16.40
C VAL A 201 15.54 0.99 -16.90
N ARG A 202 16.21 1.45 -17.97
CA ARG A 202 17.45 0.85 -18.48
C ARG A 202 18.54 0.85 -17.41
N HIS A 203 18.74 1.97 -16.71
CA HIS A 203 19.71 2.06 -15.63
C HIS A 203 19.53 0.95 -14.60
N PHE A 204 18.32 0.78 -14.07
CA PHE A 204 18.04 -0.20 -13.00
C PHE A 204 18.00 -1.65 -13.48
N LYS A 205 17.76 -1.89 -14.77
CA LYS A 205 17.66 -3.25 -15.33
C LYS A 205 18.92 -3.75 -16.06
N GLU A 206 19.75 -2.84 -16.59
CA GLU A 206 20.84 -3.22 -17.49
C GLU A 206 22.21 -2.81 -16.97
N THR A 207 22.32 -1.76 -16.13
CA THR A 207 23.63 -1.38 -15.59
C THR A 207 23.96 -2.16 -14.32
N GLU A 208 25.22 -2.50 -14.14
CA GLU A 208 25.68 -3.23 -12.94
C GLU A 208 25.35 -2.49 -11.64
N LYS A 209 25.53 -1.16 -11.63
CA LYS A 209 25.23 -0.30 -10.47
C LYS A 209 23.72 -0.28 -10.17
N GLY A 210 22.89 -0.09 -11.17
CA GLY A 210 21.43 -0.05 -11.02
C GLY A 210 20.85 -1.39 -10.58
N VAL A 211 21.27 -2.47 -11.23
CA VAL A 211 20.88 -3.85 -10.86
C VAL A 211 21.29 -4.18 -9.42
N SER A 212 22.54 -3.83 -9.03
CA SER A 212 23.01 -4.06 -7.66
C SER A 212 22.19 -3.27 -6.63
N SER A 213 21.84 -2.01 -6.95
CA SER A 213 20.97 -1.19 -6.09
C SER A 213 19.58 -1.80 -5.95
N MET A 214 18.99 -2.25 -7.06
CA MET A 214 17.66 -2.87 -7.07
C MET A 214 17.64 -4.23 -6.33
N CYS A 215 18.69 -5.04 -6.48
CA CYS A 215 18.81 -6.29 -5.74
C CYS A 215 18.84 -6.06 -4.23
N LYS A 216 19.56 -5.04 -3.75
CA LYS A 216 19.60 -4.67 -2.32
C LYS A 216 18.21 -4.24 -1.81
N GLU A 217 17.48 -3.48 -2.61
CA GLU A 217 16.13 -3.06 -2.24
C GLU A 217 15.17 -4.26 -2.17
N LEU A 218 15.25 -5.18 -3.13
CA LEU A 218 14.46 -6.43 -3.11
C LEU A 218 14.80 -7.32 -1.91
N GLU A 219 16.08 -7.47 -1.58
CA GLU A 219 16.55 -8.22 -0.42
C GLU A 219 15.95 -7.65 0.88
N LYS A 220 16.02 -6.34 1.06
CA LYS A 220 15.42 -5.65 2.20
C LYS A 220 13.90 -5.88 2.30
N ILE A 221 13.19 -5.84 1.17
CA ILE A 221 11.75 -6.10 1.12
C ILE A 221 11.43 -7.55 1.54
N VAL A 222 12.24 -8.51 1.09
CA VAL A 222 12.11 -9.93 1.49
C VAL A 222 12.29 -10.06 2.99
N GLU A 223 13.36 -9.52 3.57
CA GLU A 223 13.64 -9.55 5.01
C GLU A 223 12.50 -8.90 5.84
N GLU A 224 12.01 -7.72 5.42
CA GLU A 224 10.89 -7.05 6.09
C GLU A 224 9.60 -7.89 6.01
N THR A 225 9.36 -8.55 4.88
CA THR A 225 8.16 -9.37 4.67
C THR A 225 8.20 -10.61 5.55
N GLU A 226 9.36 -11.24 5.69
CA GLU A 226 9.57 -12.38 6.56
C GLU A 226 9.40 -12.02 8.03
N THR A 227 10.01 -10.92 8.46
CA THR A 227 9.88 -10.41 9.84
C THR A 227 8.40 -10.16 10.17
N LYS A 228 7.68 -9.43 9.31
CA LYS A 228 6.24 -9.17 9.47
C LYS A 228 5.39 -10.45 9.42
N GLY A 229 5.80 -11.41 8.59
CA GLY A 229 5.14 -12.72 8.49
C GLY A 229 5.30 -13.53 9.77
N THR A 230 6.51 -13.56 10.33
CA THR A 230 6.84 -14.25 11.59
C THR A 230 6.11 -13.61 12.77
N GLU A 231 6.13 -12.27 12.88
CA GLU A 231 5.41 -11.54 13.94
C GLU A 231 3.91 -11.82 13.92
N LYS A 232 3.26 -11.72 12.74
CA LYS A 232 1.84 -12.03 12.58
C LYS A 232 1.51 -13.50 12.86
N GLY A 233 2.42 -14.40 12.49
CA GLY A 233 2.30 -15.83 12.79
C GLY A 233 2.35 -16.10 14.29
N MET A 234 3.28 -15.44 15.00
CA MET A 234 3.45 -15.54 16.44
C MET A 234 2.26 -14.93 17.20
N GLU A 235 1.78 -13.77 16.80
CA GLU A 235 0.60 -13.11 17.36
C GLU A 235 -0.66 -13.99 17.26
N LYS A 236 -0.94 -14.51 16.06
CA LYS A 236 -2.07 -15.42 15.83
C LYS A 236 -1.92 -16.75 16.58
N GLY A 237 -0.69 -17.25 16.68
CA GLY A 237 -0.38 -18.46 17.45
C GLY A 237 -0.63 -18.26 18.95
N MET A 238 -0.22 -17.11 19.48
CA MET A 238 -0.42 -16.74 20.87
C MET A 238 -1.90 -16.52 21.19
N GLU A 239 -2.63 -15.80 20.33
CA GLU A 239 -4.08 -15.56 20.48
C GLU A 239 -4.86 -16.89 20.50
N LYS A 240 -4.59 -17.80 19.56
CA LYS A 240 -5.22 -19.13 19.53
C LYS A 240 -4.82 -19.98 20.72
N GLY A 241 -3.54 -19.97 21.11
CA GLY A 241 -3.05 -20.69 22.28
C GLY A 241 -3.71 -20.21 23.55
N MET A 242 -3.85 -18.88 23.72
CA MET A 242 -4.50 -18.27 24.88
C MET A 242 -6.00 -18.60 24.93
N ALA A 243 -6.72 -18.50 23.81
CA ALA A 243 -8.13 -18.85 23.74
C ALA A 243 -8.36 -20.33 24.09
N THR A 244 -7.57 -21.23 23.52
CA THR A 244 -7.64 -22.67 23.80
C THR A 244 -7.22 -22.98 25.25
N GLY A 245 -6.24 -22.27 25.79
CA GLY A 245 -5.80 -22.43 27.18
C GLY A 245 -6.88 -22.00 28.16
N ILE A 246 -7.54 -20.87 27.91
CA ILE A 246 -8.66 -20.39 28.76
C ILE A 246 -9.83 -21.38 28.70
N GLU A 247 -10.23 -21.84 27.53
CA GLU A 247 -11.31 -22.81 27.35
C GLU A 247 -11.04 -24.11 28.10
N LYS A 248 -9.84 -24.68 27.92
CA LYS A 248 -9.43 -25.88 28.66
C LYS A 248 -9.35 -25.65 30.16
N GLY A 249 -8.79 -24.52 30.58
CA GLY A 249 -8.71 -24.15 32.00
C GLY A 249 -10.08 -24.02 32.64
N MET A 250 -11.03 -23.36 31.96
CA MET A 250 -12.43 -23.23 32.44
C MET A 250 -13.13 -24.60 32.51
N ALA A 251 -12.95 -25.46 31.49
CA ALA A 251 -13.52 -26.80 31.49
C ALA A 251 -12.98 -27.67 32.64
N THR A 252 -11.64 -27.64 32.82
CA THR A 252 -10.99 -28.38 33.92
C THR A 252 -11.38 -27.85 35.29
N GLY A 253 -11.43 -26.52 35.48
CA GLY A 253 -11.86 -25.87 36.71
C GLY A 253 -13.33 -26.21 37.06
N ARG A 254 -14.22 -26.21 36.06
CA ARG A 254 -15.63 -26.60 36.24
C ARG A 254 -15.74 -28.08 36.69
N LEU A 255 -14.99 -28.98 36.07
CA LEU A 255 -14.96 -30.40 36.44
C LEU A 255 -14.46 -30.60 37.86
N ALA A 256 -13.37 -29.93 38.24
CA ALA A 256 -12.81 -29.98 39.60
C ALA A 256 -13.81 -29.48 40.66
N GLN A 257 -14.54 -28.39 40.35
CA GLN A 257 -15.54 -27.82 41.20
C GLN A 257 -16.74 -28.78 41.42
N LEU A 258 -17.24 -29.39 40.35
CA LEU A 258 -18.31 -30.36 40.40
C LEU A 258 -17.89 -31.61 41.18
N HIS A 259 -16.65 -32.08 40.99
CA HIS A 259 -16.05 -33.20 41.74
C HIS A 259 -16.02 -32.91 43.23
N ASP A 260 -15.58 -31.72 43.66
CA ASP A 260 -15.52 -31.34 45.07
C ASP A 260 -16.92 -31.29 45.72
N LEU A 261 -17.95 -30.81 44.98
CA LEU A 261 -19.34 -30.82 45.44
C LEU A 261 -19.89 -32.25 45.63
N VAL A 262 -19.55 -33.17 44.72
CA VAL A 262 -19.93 -34.59 44.87
C VAL A 262 -19.25 -35.21 46.08
N LYS A 263 -17.95 -34.98 46.26
CA LYS A 263 -17.17 -35.48 47.39
C LYS A 263 -17.67 -35.00 48.76
N LYS A 264 -18.16 -33.75 48.80
CA LYS A 264 -18.80 -33.17 50.01
C LYS A 264 -20.24 -33.61 50.20
N GLY A 265 -20.80 -34.44 49.36
CA GLY A 265 -22.19 -34.88 49.47
C GLY A 265 -23.24 -33.84 49.16
N LEU A 266 -22.80 -32.69 48.58
CA LEU A 266 -23.67 -31.55 48.24
C LEU A 266 -24.33 -31.72 46.85
N LEU A 267 -23.79 -32.59 46.02
CA LEU A 267 -24.32 -32.91 44.69
C LEU A 267 -24.26 -34.42 44.43
N THR A 268 -25.28 -34.97 43.76
CA THR A 268 -25.22 -36.37 43.32
C THR A 268 -24.33 -36.52 42.06
N LEU A 269 -23.74 -37.71 41.89
CA LEU A 269 -22.93 -38.01 40.72
C LEU A 269 -23.67 -37.78 39.43
N SER A 270 -24.94 -38.23 39.37
CA SER A 270 -25.83 -38.06 38.19
C SER A 270 -26.02 -36.55 37.87
N THR A 271 -26.24 -35.74 38.86
CA THR A 271 -26.44 -34.29 38.68
C THR A 271 -25.14 -33.63 38.21
N ALA A 272 -24.01 -33.96 38.82
CA ALA A 272 -22.70 -33.42 38.41
C ALA A 272 -22.31 -33.80 36.97
N ALA A 273 -22.56 -35.03 36.55
CA ALA A 273 -22.31 -35.49 35.19
C ALA A 273 -23.19 -34.74 34.20
N ARG A 274 -24.46 -34.52 34.51
CA ARG A 274 -25.37 -33.73 33.66
C ARG A 274 -24.95 -32.28 33.54
N GLU A 275 -24.54 -31.64 34.65
CA GLU A 275 -24.03 -30.26 34.66
C GLU A 275 -22.71 -30.14 33.89
N ALA A 276 -21.89 -31.20 33.87
CA ALA A 276 -20.67 -31.26 33.06
C ALA A 276 -20.92 -31.59 31.59
N GLY A 277 -22.16 -31.90 31.19
CA GLY A 277 -22.51 -32.32 29.82
C GLY A 277 -21.92 -33.70 29.46
N MET A 278 -21.79 -34.60 30.44
CA MET A 278 -21.15 -35.90 30.30
C MET A 278 -22.02 -37.04 30.82
N THR A 279 -21.69 -38.30 30.46
CA THR A 279 -22.25 -39.47 31.11
C THR A 279 -21.61 -39.62 32.50
N GLU A 280 -22.28 -40.33 33.44
CA GLU A 280 -21.75 -40.62 34.77
C GLU A 280 -20.38 -41.31 34.73
N ASP A 281 -20.22 -42.27 33.83
CA ASP A 281 -18.96 -43.01 33.64
C ASP A 281 -17.85 -42.11 33.09
N ALA A 282 -18.19 -41.21 32.15
CA ALA A 282 -17.23 -40.26 31.61
C ALA A 282 -16.80 -39.23 32.66
N PHE A 283 -17.78 -38.75 33.48
CA PHE A 283 -17.49 -37.83 34.58
C PHE A 283 -16.63 -38.46 35.65
N ARG A 284 -16.96 -39.71 36.07
CA ARG A 284 -16.17 -40.47 37.05
C ARG A 284 -14.71 -40.65 36.59
N LYS A 285 -14.52 -40.99 35.32
CA LYS A 285 -13.19 -41.16 34.72
C LYS A 285 -12.41 -39.85 34.61
N ALA A 286 -13.10 -38.74 34.21
CA ALA A 286 -12.48 -37.44 34.09
C ALA A 286 -12.16 -36.78 35.44
N ALA A 287 -12.97 -37.05 36.48
CA ALA A 287 -12.81 -36.54 37.83
C ALA A 287 -11.95 -37.45 38.75
N MET A 288 -11.44 -38.57 38.22
CA MET A 288 -10.68 -39.58 39.00
C MET A 288 -11.42 -40.09 40.27
N LEU A 289 -12.73 -40.29 40.15
CA LEU A 289 -13.58 -40.85 41.20
C LEU A 289 -13.67 -42.37 41.13
#